data_128d03049720e9227419a775f43739b3
#
_entry.id   128d03049720e9227419a775f43739b3
#
_cell.length_a   1.000
_cell.length_b   1.000
_cell.length_c   1.000
_cell.angle_alpha   90.00
_cell.angle_beta   90.00
_cell.angle_gamma   90.00
#
_symmetry.space_group_name_H-M   'P 1'
#
loop_
_entity.id
_entity.type
_entity.pdbx_description
1 polymer ?
#
loop_
_entity_poly.entity_id
_entity_poly.type
_entity_poly.pdbx_seq_one_letter_code
_entity_poly.pdbx_strand_id
1 'polypeptide(L)'
;MENFIAYVPTQLHFGKGVIQNLPDAISPFGKKVLLMYGKGSVLKNGSYRDTLEQLSAAGAEVFEYDGIKPNPVVEDVDAAATLGISKEVDMIVAVGGGSVIDSAKITAICIHDKVKGWDIVKRKVIPNGAIPLITVLTLAATGTEMNSVAVIQNHETEEKLGFGHVSMYPKHSFLDPTYTISVPLNYTAYGIVDLVAHCLEAWFGAGDASLSDRFVESIIKEAIEFGPMLMKDPANYDLRARIMWAATNALNGLTSYGRVSGDWAVHGLGHVLSFLYDTPHGASLSIVYPAWLKKIKERNPDRIAQLGEKLFNSKDADATIISLENFFKSLGSPIRLSEIGKGKGDLEEILRVMNHNRVSGMNFKLNEDDRKEILMLMI
;
A
#
# COMPACT_ATOMS: atom_id res chain seq x y z
N MET A 1 -15.20 -4.85 -21.62
CA MET A 1 -14.24 -5.54 -20.71
C MET A 1 -12.99 -5.86 -21.50
N GLU A 2 -11.83 -5.43 -21.01
CA GLU A 2 -10.54 -5.63 -21.67
C GLU A 2 -10.01 -7.06 -21.49
N ASN A 3 -9.08 -7.47 -22.35
CA ASN A 3 -8.34 -8.71 -22.17
C ASN A 3 -7.39 -8.61 -20.98
N PHE A 4 -7.26 -9.66 -20.18
CA PHE A 4 -6.37 -9.69 -19.03
C PHE A 4 -5.83 -11.09 -18.77
N ILE A 5 -4.73 -11.15 -18.02
CA ILE A 5 -4.20 -12.37 -17.41
C ILE A 5 -4.39 -12.26 -15.90
N ALA A 6 -5.18 -13.14 -15.30
CA ALA A 6 -5.29 -13.27 -13.87
C ALA A 6 -4.14 -14.14 -13.36
N TYR A 7 -3.18 -13.52 -12.65
CA TYR A 7 -2.01 -14.21 -12.14
C TYR A 7 -1.61 -13.66 -10.78
N VAL A 8 -1.84 -14.44 -9.72
CA VAL A 8 -1.43 -14.15 -8.35
C VAL A 8 -0.77 -15.42 -7.80
N PRO A 9 0.54 -15.58 -7.97
CA PRO A 9 1.25 -16.83 -7.63
C PRO A 9 1.56 -16.97 -6.14
N THR A 10 1.23 -15.98 -5.32
CA THR A 10 1.51 -15.98 -3.89
C THR A 10 0.62 -16.99 -3.15
N GLN A 11 1.23 -17.92 -2.43
CA GLN A 11 0.51 -18.75 -1.47
C GLN A 11 0.28 -17.96 -0.19
N LEU A 12 -0.99 -17.69 0.13
CA LEU A 12 -1.37 -16.93 1.31
C LEU A 12 -1.76 -17.86 2.45
N HIS A 13 -1.16 -17.64 3.62
CA HIS A 13 -1.47 -18.29 4.88
C HIS A 13 -2.20 -17.29 5.77
N PHE A 14 -3.48 -17.53 6.06
CA PHE A 14 -4.33 -16.59 6.80
C PHE A 14 -4.87 -17.23 8.08
N GLY A 15 -4.73 -16.53 9.21
CA GLY A 15 -5.31 -16.92 10.49
C GLY A 15 -4.31 -16.93 11.63
N LYS A 16 -4.82 -17.17 12.84
CA LYS A 16 -4.00 -17.19 14.06
C LYS A 16 -2.97 -18.33 14.04
N GLY A 17 -1.72 -18.00 14.30
CA GLY A 17 -0.63 -18.98 14.41
C GLY A 17 -0.15 -19.57 13.09
N VAL A 18 -0.58 -19.04 11.94
CA VAL A 18 -0.16 -19.54 10.60
C VAL A 18 1.33 -19.50 10.36
N ILE A 19 2.07 -18.68 11.12
CA ILE A 19 3.53 -18.60 11.05
C ILE A 19 4.23 -19.94 11.31
N GLN A 20 3.57 -20.88 11.98
CA GLN A 20 4.06 -22.22 12.21
C GLN A 20 4.33 -22.99 10.90
N ASN A 21 3.73 -22.59 9.79
CA ASN A 21 3.98 -23.17 8.47
C ASN A 21 5.22 -22.56 7.77
N LEU A 22 5.93 -21.62 8.40
CA LEU A 22 7.09 -20.96 7.78
C LEU A 22 8.24 -21.95 7.46
N PRO A 23 8.59 -22.95 8.31
CA PRO A 23 9.63 -23.91 8.00
C PRO A 23 9.38 -24.66 6.67
N ASP A 24 8.17 -25.11 6.44
CA ASP A 24 7.81 -25.81 5.21
C ASP A 24 7.81 -24.87 4.00
N ALA A 25 7.33 -23.64 4.18
CA ALA A 25 7.25 -22.63 3.14
C ALA A 25 8.62 -22.20 2.62
N ILE A 26 9.66 -22.15 3.47
CA ILE A 26 11.02 -21.74 3.09
C ILE A 26 11.91 -22.91 2.61
N SER A 27 11.55 -24.14 2.97
CA SER A 27 12.40 -25.32 2.72
C SER A 27 12.87 -25.49 1.27
N PRO A 28 12.09 -25.10 0.21
CA PRO A 28 12.53 -25.22 -1.18
C PRO A 28 13.57 -24.20 -1.60
N PHE A 29 13.79 -23.12 -0.85
CA PHE A 29 14.54 -21.95 -1.31
C PHE A 29 15.97 -21.87 -0.79
N GLY A 30 16.35 -22.69 0.19
CA GLY A 30 17.68 -22.67 0.80
C GLY A 30 17.62 -22.39 2.31
N LYS A 31 18.78 -22.00 2.87
CA LYS A 31 18.91 -21.81 4.34
C LYS A 31 19.43 -20.45 4.76
N LYS A 32 20.05 -19.69 3.86
CA LYS A 32 20.58 -18.36 4.16
C LYS A 32 19.50 -17.30 3.97
N VAL A 33 19.00 -16.73 5.03
CA VAL A 33 17.86 -15.82 5.05
C VAL A 33 18.31 -14.39 5.36
N LEU A 34 17.94 -13.43 4.51
CA LEU A 34 17.96 -12.02 4.89
C LEU A 34 16.61 -11.69 5.57
N LEU A 35 16.63 -11.49 6.87
CA LEU A 35 15.47 -11.05 7.65
C LEU A 35 15.39 -9.52 7.63
N MET A 36 14.39 -8.97 6.92
CA MET A 36 14.18 -7.53 6.82
C MET A 36 13.00 -7.09 7.67
N TYR A 37 13.18 -6.04 8.47
CA TYR A 37 12.10 -5.49 9.30
C TYR A 37 12.30 -4.01 9.64
N GLY A 38 11.22 -3.36 10.11
CA GLY A 38 11.25 -1.99 10.59
C GLY A 38 11.54 -1.89 12.09
N LYS A 39 11.81 -0.68 12.57
CA LYS A 39 12.16 -0.45 13.98
C LYS A 39 10.93 -0.50 14.90
N GLY A 40 11.02 -1.29 15.95
CA GLY A 40 10.22 -1.15 17.17
C GLY A 40 8.90 -1.90 17.23
N SER A 41 7.98 -1.79 16.28
CA SER A 41 6.63 -2.39 16.38
C SER A 41 6.66 -3.91 16.33
N VAL A 42 7.41 -4.48 15.41
CA VAL A 42 7.52 -5.95 15.22
C VAL A 42 8.16 -6.66 16.41
N LEU A 43 9.06 -5.97 17.13
CA LEU A 43 9.68 -6.48 18.37
C LEU A 43 8.69 -6.57 19.53
N LYS A 44 7.57 -5.79 19.46
CA LYS A 44 6.57 -5.70 20.54
C LYS A 44 5.33 -6.55 20.29
N ASN A 45 4.96 -6.79 19.01
CA ASN A 45 3.75 -7.51 18.64
C ASN A 45 3.92 -9.04 18.53
N GLY A 46 5.13 -9.55 18.77
CA GLY A 46 5.45 -10.97 18.71
C GLY A 46 5.88 -11.49 17.34
N SER A 47 5.57 -10.78 16.24
CA SER A 47 5.83 -11.28 14.87
C SER A 47 7.31 -11.57 14.60
N TYR A 48 8.21 -10.70 15.07
CA TYR A 48 9.64 -10.91 14.95
C TYR A 48 10.11 -12.16 15.71
N ARG A 49 9.74 -12.30 16.99
CA ARG A 49 10.09 -13.45 17.82
C ARG A 49 9.59 -14.76 17.19
N ASP A 50 8.31 -14.79 16.85
CA ASP A 50 7.68 -15.99 16.29
C ASP A 50 8.33 -16.36 14.95
N THR A 51 8.68 -15.36 14.12
CA THR A 51 9.42 -15.60 12.87
C THR A 51 10.80 -16.19 13.12
N LEU A 52 11.58 -15.62 14.05
CA LEU A 52 12.92 -16.15 14.39
C LEU A 52 12.85 -17.57 14.95
N GLU A 53 11.86 -17.88 15.78
CA GLU A 53 11.64 -19.23 16.31
C GLU A 53 11.41 -20.24 15.17
N GLN A 54 10.60 -19.87 14.17
CA GLN A 54 10.33 -20.74 13.01
C GLN A 54 11.54 -20.85 12.06
N LEU A 55 12.29 -19.76 11.84
CA LEU A 55 13.53 -19.80 11.06
C LEU A 55 14.59 -20.70 11.74
N SER A 56 14.71 -20.59 13.07
CA SER A 56 15.59 -21.48 13.86
C SER A 56 15.17 -22.94 13.76
N ALA A 57 13.87 -23.23 13.86
CA ALA A 57 13.32 -24.58 13.71
C ALA A 57 13.61 -25.17 12.30
N ALA A 58 13.62 -24.32 11.27
CA ALA A 58 14.02 -24.72 9.91
C ALA A 58 15.53 -24.91 9.73
N GLY A 59 16.34 -24.58 10.74
CA GLY A 59 17.81 -24.58 10.67
C GLY A 59 18.35 -23.53 9.71
N ALA A 60 17.70 -22.38 9.60
CA ALA A 60 18.10 -21.26 8.77
C ALA A 60 19.26 -20.47 9.42
N GLU A 61 20.18 -20.02 8.56
CA GLU A 61 21.19 -19.02 8.90
C GLU A 61 20.64 -17.64 8.61
N VAL A 62 20.44 -16.81 9.67
CA VAL A 62 19.72 -15.53 9.57
C VAL A 62 20.71 -14.37 9.59
N PHE A 63 20.58 -13.49 8.60
CA PHE A 63 21.24 -12.19 8.54
C PHE A 63 20.17 -11.11 8.63
N GLU A 64 20.32 -10.15 9.52
CA GLU A 64 19.27 -9.18 9.82
C GLU A 64 19.56 -7.81 9.24
N TYR A 65 18.51 -7.18 8.70
CA TYR A 65 18.48 -5.78 8.32
C TYR A 65 17.27 -5.09 8.99
N ASP A 66 17.50 -4.25 9.99
CA ASP A 66 16.48 -3.59 10.82
C ASP A 66 16.25 -2.11 10.48
N GLY A 67 16.78 -1.66 9.33
CA GLY A 67 16.87 -0.24 8.98
C GLY A 67 15.63 0.35 8.30
N ILE A 68 14.63 -0.45 7.94
CA ILE A 68 13.53 0.01 7.09
C ILE A 68 12.68 1.07 7.78
N LYS A 69 12.58 2.25 7.14
CA LYS A 69 11.78 3.40 7.60
C LYS A 69 10.34 3.33 7.08
N PRO A 70 9.38 3.93 7.80
CA PRO A 70 8.10 4.34 7.19
C PRO A 70 8.40 5.21 5.96
N ASN A 71 7.55 5.15 4.90
CA ASN A 71 7.87 5.79 3.62
C ASN A 71 9.27 5.36 3.10
N PRO A 72 9.40 4.14 2.56
CA PRO A 72 10.68 3.49 2.36
C PRO A 72 11.58 4.25 1.39
N VAL A 73 12.86 4.34 1.72
CA VAL A 73 13.89 5.07 0.97
C VAL A 73 14.80 4.12 0.21
N VAL A 74 15.33 4.58 -0.91
CA VAL A 74 16.19 3.76 -1.77
C VAL A 74 17.50 3.37 -1.11
N GLU A 75 18.01 4.20 -0.18
CA GLU A 75 19.23 3.93 0.56
C GLU A 75 19.10 2.67 1.44
N ASP A 76 17.95 2.47 2.08
CA ASP A 76 17.70 1.26 2.89
C ASP A 76 17.64 0.01 1.99
N VAL A 77 17.05 0.13 0.80
CA VAL A 77 17.01 -0.95 -0.22
C VAL A 77 18.42 -1.36 -0.66
N ASP A 78 19.24 -0.38 -1.03
CA ASP A 78 20.61 -0.62 -1.50
C ASP A 78 21.53 -1.18 -0.40
N ALA A 79 21.34 -0.71 0.85
CA ALA A 79 22.08 -1.23 2.00
C ALA A 79 21.70 -2.69 2.31
N ALA A 80 20.40 -3.00 2.32
CA ALA A 80 19.92 -4.37 2.52
C ALA A 80 20.39 -5.30 1.39
N ALA A 81 20.37 -4.83 0.12
CA ALA A 81 20.87 -5.59 -1.00
C ALA A 81 22.38 -5.87 -0.90
N THR A 82 23.17 -4.88 -0.48
CA THR A 82 24.61 -5.04 -0.26
C THR A 82 24.89 -6.11 0.80
N LEU A 83 24.15 -6.09 1.91
CA LEU A 83 24.24 -7.12 2.94
C LEU A 83 23.89 -8.50 2.36
N GLY A 84 22.75 -8.62 1.67
CA GLY A 84 22.29 -9.89 1.10
C GLY A 84 23.27 -10.49 0.10
N ILE A 85 23.87 -9.67 -0.78
CA ILE A 85 24.89 -10.08 -1.74
C ILE A 85 26.16 -10.56 -1.00
N SER A 86 26.63 -9.81 0.01
CA SER A 86 27.84 -10.15 0.76
C SER A 86 27.73 -11.47 1.55
N LYS A 87 26.51 -11.84 1.93
CA LYS A 87 26.19 -13.05 2.68
C LYS A 87 25.71 -14.21 1.80
N GLU A 88 25.56 -13.94 0.50
CA GLU A 88 25.06 -14.92 -0.47
C GLU A 88 23.72 -15.53 -0.02
N VAL A 89 22.77 -14.66 0.35
CA VAL A 89 21.48 -15.12 0.87
C VAL A 89 20.64 -15.79 -0.22
N ASP A 90 19.91 -16.83 0.17
CA ASP A 90 19.05 -17.61 -0.73
C ASP A 90 17.68 -16.96 -0.91
N MET A 91 17.20 -16.25 0.12
CA MET A 91 15.86 -15.66 0.16
C MET A 91 15.77 -14.47 1.11
N ILE A 92 14.67 -13.73 1.02
CA ILE A 92 14.29 -12.68 1.98
C ILE A 92 13.04 -13.12 2.76
N VAL A 93 13.04 -12.91 4.07
CA VAL A 93 11.85 -12.92 4.91
C VAL A 93 11.62 -11.49 5.42
N ALA A 94 10.49 -10.89 5.03
CA ALA A 94 10.13 -9.52 5.36
C ALA A 94 9.05 -9.49 6.44
N VAL A 95 9.35 -8.93 7.62
CA VAL A 95 8.42 -8.84 8.76
C VAL A 95 8.02 -7.38 8.98
N GLY A 96 6.80 -7.01 8.62
CA GLY A 96 6.36 -5.63 8.74
C GLY A 96 5.10 -5.29 7.96
N GLY A 97 4.84 -4.00 7.84
CA GLY A 97 3.82 -3.43 6.97
C GLY A 97 4.33 -3.17 5.55
N GLY A 98 3.56 -2.42 4.76
CA GLY A 98 3.84 -2.11 3.36
C GLY A 98 5.26 -1.63 3.10
N SER A 99 5.79 -0.71 3.91
CA SER A 99 7.14 -0.15 3.71
C SER A 99 8.24 -1.21 3.75
N VAL A 100 8.14 -2.18 4.67
CA VAL A 100 9.11 -3.27 4.77
C VAL A 100 9.01 -4.20 3.58
N ILE A 101 7.79 -4.58 3.20
CA ILE A 101 7.55 -5.50 2.09
C ILE A 101 7.96 -4.87 0.76
N ASP A 102 7.65 -3.59 0.54
CA ASP A 102 8.03 -2.86 -0.68
C ASP A 102 9.56 -2.75 -0.81
N SER A 103 10.26 -2.40 0.29
CA SER A 103 11.72 -2.43 0.31
C SER A 103 12.27 -3.81 -0.04
N ALA A 104 11.72 -4.86 0.56
CA ALA A 104 12.15 -6.23 0.34
C ALA A 104 11.93 -6.70 -1.11
N LYS A 105 10.85 -6.27 -1.76
CA LYS A 105 10.58 -6.55 -3.19
C LYS A 105 11.67 -6.01 -4.11
N ILE A 106 12.04 -4.74 -3.95
CA ILE A 106 13.12 -4.13 -4.75
C ILE A 106 14.47 -4.73 -4.36
N THR A 107 14.74 -4.94 -3.05
CA THR A 107 15.95 -5.59 -2.57
C THR A 107 16.13 -6.98 -3.17
N ALA A 108 15.06 -7.77 -3.32
CA ALA A 108 15.11 -9.10 -3.92
C ALA A 108 15.59 -9.08 -5.38
N ILE A 109 15.17 -8.08 -6.16
CA ILE A 109 15.68 -7.86 -7.52
C ILE A 109 17.15 -7.40 -7.47
N CYS A 110 17.48 -6.44 -6.60
CA CYS A 110 18.84 -5.91 -6.48
C CYS A 110 19.86 -7.01 -6.16
N ILE A 111 19.51 -7.97 -5.30
CA ILE A 111 20.36 -9.11 -4.97
C ILE A 111 20.51 -10.04 -6.17
N HIS A 112 19.41 -10.35 -6.86
CA HIS A 112 19.42 -11.26 -8.00
C HIS A 112 20.23 -10.70 -9.19
N ASP A 113 19.92 -9.46 -9.59
CA ASP A 113 20.47 -8.84 -10.80
C ASP A 113 21.75 -8.03 -10.53
N LYS A 114 22.13 -7.80 -9.26
CA LYS A 114 23.28 -6.99 -8.82
C LYS A 114 23.25 -5.56 -9.35
N VAL A 115 22.09 -4.92 -9.24
CA VAL A 115 21.78 -3.56 -9.71
C VAL A 115 21.32 -2.67 -8.58
N LYS A 116 21.31 -1.33 -8.81
CA LYS A 116 20.83 -0.34 -7.86
C LYS A 116 19.30 -0.25 -7.85
N GLY A 117 18.70 -0.09 -6.68
CA GLY A 117 17.25 -0.03 -6.51
C GLY A 117 16.59 1.10 -7.30
N TRP A 118 17.21 2.29 -7.30
CA TRP A 118 16.64 3.43 -8.02
C TRP A 118 16.66 3.28 -9.54
N ASP A 119 17.63 2.55 -10.10
CA ASP A 119 17.68 2.28 -11.55
C ASP A 119 16.55 1.34 -12.00
N ILE A 120 16.14 0.41 -11.11
CA ILE A 120 14.95 -0.43 -11.32
C ILE A 120 13.68 0.45 -11.31
N VAL A 121 13.49 1.25 -10.25
CA VAL A 121 12.31 2.10 -10.08
C VAL A 121 12.14 3.09 -11.23
N LYS A 122 13.26 3.66 -11.71
CA LYS A 122 13.30 4.56 -12.88
C LYS A 122 13.22 3.83 -14.23
N ARG A 123 13.05 2.50 -14.23
CA ARG A 123 12.98 1.66 -15.45
C ARG A 123 14.20 1.81 -16.36
N LYS A 124 15.37 2.15 -15.81
CA LYS A 124 16.66 2.14 -16.54
C LYS A 124 17.16 0.72 -16.73
N VAL A 125 16.80 -0.17 -15.81
CA VAL A 125 17.09 -1.61 -15.86
C VAL A 125 15.76 -2.36 -15.83
N ILE A 126 15.61 -3.33 -16.73
CA ILE A 126 14.49 -4.28 -16.73
C ILE A 126 14.93 -5.49 -15.89
N PRO A 127 14.22 -5.87 -14.83
CA PRO A 127 14.57 -7.02 -14.02
C PRO A 127 14.57 -8.33 -14.80
N ASN A 128 15.59 -9.17 -14.60
CA ASN A 128 15.62 -10.54 -15.09
C ASN A 128 14.92 -11.50 -14.11
N GLY A 129 14.93 -11.17 -12.81
CA GLY A 129 14.34 -11.98 -11.77
C GLY A 129 14.42 -11.33 -10.39
N ALA A 130 14.11 -12.10 -9.39
CA ALA A 130 14.27 -11.76 -7.98
C ALA A 130 14.56 -13.02 -7.17
N ILE A 131 15.32 -12.92 -6.09
CA ILE A 131 15.40 -14.02 -5.12
C ILE A 131 14.05 -14.21 -4.43
N PRO A 132 13.73 -15.41 -3.94
CA PRO A 132 12.45 -15.68 -3.26
C PRO A 132 12.18 -14.70 -2.11
N LEU A 133 10.96 -14.17 -2.07
CA LEU A 133 10.46 -13.30 -1.01
C LEU A 133 9.34 -13.99 -0.26
N ILE A 134 9.44 -14.01 1.06
CA ILE A 134 8.39 -14.44 1.99
C ILE A 134 8.02 -13.25 2.87
N THR A 135 6.73 -13.05 3.15
CA THR A 135 6.26 -11.91 3.95
C THR A 135 5.48 -12.33 5.17
N VAL A 136 5.67 -11.60 6.27
CA VAL A 136 4.89 -11.69 7.51
C VAL A 136 4.28 -10.33 7.76
N LEU A 137 2.98 -10.19 7.46
CA LEU A 137 2.29 -8.91 7.48
C LEU A 137 1.93 -8.50 8.91
N THR A 138 2.20 -7.24 9.26
CA THR A 138 1.89 -6.70 10.60
C THR A 138 1.01 -5.45 10.58
N LEU A 139 0.61 -4.98 9.40
CA LEU A 139 -0.29 -3.84 9.22
C LEU A 139 -1.13 -4.03 7.96
N ALA A 140 -2.45 -4.05 8.10
CA ALA A 140 -3.41 -4.18 7.02
C ALA A 140 -3.65 -2.83 6.36
N ALA A 141 -3.23 -2.65 5.11
CA ALA A 141 -3.37 -1.42 4.33
C ALA A 141 -3.18 -1.65 2.82
N THR A 142 -1.92 -1.84 2.39
CA THR A 142 -1.45 -1.74 1.01
C THR A 142 -1.74 -2.95 0.12
N GLY A 143 -2.08 -4.12 0.69
CA GLY A 143 -2.21 -5.38 -0.08
C GLY A 143 -0.91 -5.83 -0.76
N THR A 144 0.24 -5.24 -0.39
CA THR A 144 1.54 -5.52 -1.04
C THR A 144 1.99 -6.96 -0.89
N GLU A 145 1.50 -7.67 0.12
CA GLU A 145 1.76 -9.09 0.36
C GLU A 145 1.18 -10.01 -0.72
N MET A 146 0.26 -9.52 -1.56
CA MET A 146 -0.36 -10.29 -2.65
C MET A 146 -0.31 -9.59 -4.01
N ASN A 147 0.60 -8.65 -4.21
CA ASN A 147 0.79 -8.02 -5.51
C ASN A 147 2.27 -7.91 -5.89
N SER A 148 2.53 -7.43 -7.10
CA SER A 148 3.86 -7.28 -7.69
C SER A 148 4.31 -5.81 -7.79
N VAL A 149 3.78 -4.92 -6.94
CA VAL A 149 4.10 -3.50 -6.95
C VAL A 149 4.84 -3.12 -5.66
N ALA A 150 5.75 -2.17 -5.75
CA ALA A 150 6.44 -1.55 -4.62
C ALA A 150 6.55 -0.04 -4.84
N VAL A 151 6.49 0.74 -3.76
CA VAL A 151 6.66 2.20 -3.80
C VAL A 151 7.89 2.57 -2.98
N ILE A 152 8.85 3.26 -3.61
CA ILE A 152 10.09 3.70 -2.97
C ILE A 152 10.29 5.19 -3.25
N GLN A 153 10.85 5.92 -2.29
CA GLN A 153 11.22 7.32 -2.47
C GLN A 153 12.73 7.51 -2.55
N ASN A 154 13.13 8.60 -3.23
CA ASN A 154 14.52 9.05 -3.32
C ASN A 154 14.55 10.57 -3.04
N HIS A 155 15.23 10.95 -1.96
CA HIS A 155 15.33 12.35 -1.53
C HIS A 155 16.23 13.18 -2.44
N GLU A 156 17.24 12.57 -3.12
CA GLU A 156 18.11 13.29 -4.03
C GLU A 156 17.38 13.76 -5.29
N THR A 157 16.38 12.99 -5.75
CA THR A 157 15.59 13.33 -6.95
C THR A 157 14.21 13.92 -6.62
N GLU A 158 13.88 14.07 -5.34
CA GLU A 158 12.57 14.54 -4.85
C GLU A 158 11.39 13.74 -5.42
N GLU A 159 11.53 12.42 -5.51
CA GLU A 159 10.54 11.53 -6.13
C GLU A 159 10.11 10.40 -5.18
N LYS A 160 8.82 10.06 -5.21
CA LYS A 160 8.25 8.84 -4.61
C LYS A 160 7.46 8.10 -5.69
N LEU A 161 7.97 6.96 -6.15
CA LEU A 161 7.50 6.29 -7.36
C LEU A 161 7.11 4.84 -7.08
N GLY A 162 6.04 4.40 -7.76
CA GLY A 162 5.63 3.02 -7.85
C GLY A 162 6.33 2.29 -9.00
N PHE A 163 6.76 1.07 -8.74
CA PHE A 163 7.29 0.16 -9.75
C PHE A 163 6.62 -1.21 -9.63
N GLY A 164 6.29 -1.82 -10.77
CA GLY A 164 5.66 -3.15 -10.82
C GLY A 164 6.41 -4.09 -11.74
N HIS A 165 6.68 -5.33 -11.27
CA HIS A 165 7.26 -6.41 -12.06
C HIS A 165 6.84 -7.76 -11.51
N VAL A 166 6.56 -8.72 -12.40
CA VAL A 166 6.03 -10.04 -12.02
C VAL A 166 6.93 -10.83 -11.05
N SER A 167 8.25 -10.61 -11.08
CA SER A 167 9.20 -11.26 -10.17
C SER A 167 9.08 -10.82 -8.71
N MET A 168 8.38 -9.70 -8.45
CA MET A 168 8.20 -9.16 -7.09
C MET A 168 7.03 -9.78 -6.30
N TYR A 169 6.25 -10.68 -6.90
CA TYR A 169 5.25 -11.40 -6.11
C TYR A 169 5.94 -12.20 -5.00
N PRO A 170 5.53 -12.04 -3.72
CA PRO A 170 5.97 -12.96 -2.67
C PRO A 170 5.62 -14.40 -3.02
N LYS A 171 6.47 -15.35 -2.64
CA LYS A 171 6.18 -16.79 -2.78
C LYS A 171 5.16 -17.23 -1.75
N HIS A 172 5.34 -16.79 -0.50
CA HIS A 172 4.41 -17.03 0.60
C HIS A 172 4.18 -15.74 1.36
N SER A 173 2.95 -15.56 1.84
CA SER A 173 2.57 -14.43 2.70
C SER A 173 1.79 -14.93 3.91
N PHE A 174 2.27 -14.58 5.11
CA PHE A 174 1.68 -14.96 6.38
C PHE A 174 0.91 -13.79 6.98
N LEU A 175 -0.39 -13.96 7.14
CA LEU A 175 -1.33 -12.96 7.62
C LEU A 175 -1.98 -13.46 8.90
N ASP A 176 -1.38 -13.16 10.03
CA ASP A 176 -1.98 -13.39 11.35
C ASP A 176 -2.57 -12.07 11.88
N PRO A 177 -3.91 -11.94 11.97
CA PRO A 177 -4.55 -10.73 12.47
C PRO A 177 -4.08 -10.32 13.87
N THR A 178 -3.58 -11.25 14.70
CA THR A 178 -3.08 -10.94 16.04
C THR A 178 -1.89 -9.99 16.03
N TYR A 179 -1.05 -10.03 14.98
CA TYR A 179 0.09 -9.12 14.84
C TYR A 179 -0.32 -7.68 14.58
N THR A 180 -1.57 -7.42 14.21
CA THR A 180 -2.10 -6.08 14.00
C THR A 180 -2.77 -5.45 15.23
N ILE A 181 -2.99 -6.21 16.31
CA ILE A 181 -3.70 -5.72 17.50
C ILE A 181 -2.97 -4.54 18.16
N SER A 182 -1.63 -4.54 18.12
CA SER A 182 -0.82 -3.47 18.70
C SER A 182 -0.62 -2.25 17.79
N VAL A 183 -1.18 -2.26 16.59
CA VAL A 183 -1.11 -1.11 15.66
C VAL A 183 -1.88 0.06 16.28
N PRO A 184 -1.26 1.26 16.38
CA PRO A 184 -1.93 2.45 16.89
C PRO A 184 -3.20 2.76 16.11
N LEU A 185 -4.21 3.33 16.79
CA LEU A 185 -5.52 3.60 16.20
C LEU A 185 -5.45 4.47 14.94
N ASN A 186 -4.62 5.50 14.96
CA ASN A 186 -4.43 6.35 13.78
C ASN A 186 -3.87 5.56 12.58
N TYR A 187 -2.91 4.65 12.78
CA TYR A 187 -2.41 3.79 11.70
C TYR A 187 -3.43 2.73 11.27
N THR A 188 -4.29 2.27 12.18
CA THR A 188 -5.43 1.41 11.82
C THR A 188 -6.42 2.18 10.93
N ALA A 189 -6.76 3.42 11.29
CA ALA A 189 -7.58 4.30 10.47
C ALA A 189 -6.98 4.53 9.08
N TYR A 190 -5.68 4.82 9.02
CA TYR A 190 -4.96 5.05 7.76
C TYR A 190 -4.92 3.79 6.88
N GLY A 191 -4.81 2.61 7.48
CA GLY A 191 -4.91 1.34 6.72
C GLY A 191 -6.29 1.12 6.11
N ILE A 192 -7.37 1.47 6.84
CA ILE A 192 -8.74 1.40 6.31
C ILE A 192 -8.95 2.43 5.19
N VAL A 193 -8.42 3.63 5.34
CA VAL A 193 -8.45 4.65 4.26
C VAL A 193 -7.73 4.14 3.02
N ASP A 194 -6.55 3.54 3.19
CA ASP A 194 -5.70 3.07 2.09
C ASP A 194 -6.39 1.95 1.28
N LEU A 195 -6.99 0.97 1.96
CA LEU A 195 -7.75 -0.08 1.26
C LEU A 195 -8.94 0.51 0.45
N VAL A 196 -9.63 1.51 1.00
CA VAL A 196 -10.72 2.20 0.28
C VAL A 196 -10.16 2.97 -0.91
N ALA A 197 -9.03 3.66 -0.72
CA ALA A 197 -8.37 4.41 -1.77
C ALA A 197 -7.95 3.50 -2.94
N HIS A 198 -7.36 2.33 -2.70
CA HIS A 198 -7.04 1.36 -3.73
C HIS A 198 -8.27 0.92 -4.54
N CYS A 199 -9.37 0.64 -3.84
CA CYS A 199 -10.63 0.32 -4.49
C CYS A 199 -11.15 1.48 -5.36
N LEU A 200 -11.05 2.72 -4.86
CA LEU A 200 -11.49 3.91 -5.59
C LEU A 200 -10.60 4.21 -6.80
N GLU A 201 -9.28 3.94 -6.74
CA GLU A 201 -8.43 4.04 -7.92
C GLU A 201 -8.88 3.10 -9.05
N ALA A 202 -9.28 1.89 -8.69
CA ALA A 202 -9.85 0.95 -9.64
C ALA A 202 -11.23 1.43 -10.14
N TRP A 203 -12.11 1.91 -9.25
CA TRP A 203 -13.44 2.40 -9.61
C TRP A 203 -13.38 3.56 -10.62
N PHE A 204 -12.49 4.52 -10.40
CA PHE A 204 -12.30 5.67 -11.28
C PHE A 204 -11.32 5.41 -12.43
N GLY A 205 -10.82 4.19 -12.57
CA GLY A 205 -10.01 3.77 -13.69
C GLY A 205 -10.77 3.73 -15.02
N ALA A 206 -10.04 3.57 -16.11
CA ALA A 206 -10.59 3.47 -17.44
C ALA A 206 -11.11 2.05 -17.75
N GLY A 207 -12.11 1.97 -18.64
CA GLY A 207 -12.71 0.72 -19.13
C GLY A 207 -13.91 0.26 -18.31
N ASP A 208 -14.67 -0.67 -18.89
CA ASP A 208 -15.87 -1.25 -18.27
C ASP A 208 -15.57 -2.68 -17.78
N ALA A 209 -15.71 -2.88 -16.47
CA ALA A 209 -15.48 -4.17 -15.81
C ALA A 209 -16.47 -4.38 -14.66
N SER A 210 -17.70 -4.73 -15.00
CA SER A 210 -18.83 -4.78 -14.06
C SER A 210 -18.60 -5.72 -12.86
N LEU A 211 -17.91 -6.85 -13.03
CA LEU A 211 -17.60 -7.75 -11.92
C LEU A 211 -16.54 -7.13 -10.99
N SER A 212 -15.52 -6.48 -11.56
CA SER A 212 -14.52 -5.76 -10.77
C SER A 212 -15.12 -4.57 -10.00
N ASP A 213 -16.15 -3.88 -10.56
CA ASP A 213 -16.94 -2.89 -9.83
C ASP A 213 -17.63 -3.49 -8.61
N ARG A 214 -18.21 -4.68 -8.73
CA ARG A 214 -18.86 -5.36 -7.60
C ARG A 214 -17.87 -5.80 -6.52
N PHE A 215 -16.65 -6.18 -6.90
CA PHE A 215 -15.59 -6.43 -5.92
C PHE A 215 -15.21 -5.15 -5.19
N VAL A 216 -15.05 -4.03 -5.89
CA VAL A 216 -14.83 -2.70 -5.28
C VAL A 216 -15.96 -2.37 -4.29
N GLU A 217 -17.22 -2.49 -4.70
CA GLU A 217 -18.38 -2.25 -3.84
C GLU A 217 -18.35 -3.11 -2.57
N SER A 218 -18.07 -4.41 -2.71
CA SER A 218 -18.08 -5.34 -1.59
C SER A 218 -16.96 -5.04 -0.59
N ILE A 219 -15.75 -4.76 -1.09
CA ILE A 219 -14.58 -4.47 -0.24
C ILE A 219 -14.78 -3.14 0.51
N ILE A 220 -15.29 -2.11 -0.16
CA ILE A 220 -15.55 -0.82 0.50
C ILE A 220 -16.69 -0.94 1.52
N LYS A 221 -17.74 -1.71 1.24
CA LYS A 221 -18.82 -1.98 2.22
C LYS A 221 -18.29 -2.66 3.47
N GLU A 222 -17.40 -3.64 3.34
CA GLU A 222 -16.73 -4.29 4.49
C GLU A 222 -15.97 -3.24 5.33
N ALA A 223 -15.26 -2.30 4.68
CA ALA A 223 -14.56 -1.22 5.37
C ALA A 223 -15.52 -0.23 6.06
N ILE A 224 -16.63 0.14 5.43
CA ILE A 224 -17.63 1.05 5.98
C ILE A 224 -18.33 0.43 7.19
N GLU A 225 -18.67 -0.86 7.13
CA GLU A 225 -19.37 -1.57 8.20
C GLU A 225 -18.43 -1.83 9.39
N PHE A 226 -17.30 -2.48 9.14
CA PHE A 226 -16.43 -2.99 10.21
C PHE A 226 -15.32 -2.03 10.63
N GLY A 227 -14.94 -1.06 9.79
CA GLY A 227 -13.93 -0.06 10.14
C GLY A 227 -14.25 0.72 11.41
N PRO A 228 -15.41 1.39 11.50
CA PRO A 228 -15.79 2.11 12.72
C PRO A 228 -15.97 1.20 13.94
N MET A 229 -16.35 -0.07 13.75
CA MET A 229 -16.41 -1.05 14.84
C MET A 229 -15.01 -1.40 15.34
N LEU A 230 -14.05 -1.61 14.43
CA LEU A 230 -12.66 -1.86 14.78
C LEU A 230 -12.02 -0.67 15.50
N MET A 231 -12.35 0.56 15.12
CA MET A 231 -11.86 1.75 15.82
C MET A 231 -12.32 1.81 17.29
N LYS A 232 -13.48 1.23 17.60
CA LYS A 232 -14.04 1.15 18.97
C LYS A 232 -13.51 -0.05 19.78
N ASP A 233 -13.20 -1.15 19.11
CA ASP A 233 -12.68 -2.38 19.71
C ASP A 233 -11.43 -2.87 18.95
N PRO A 234 -10.29 -2.18 19.11
CA PRO A 234 -9.09 -2.42 18.31
C PRO A 234 -8.37 -3.75 18.62
N ALA A 235 -8.74 -4.42 19.70
CA ALA A 235 -8.20 -5.72 20.08
C ALA A 235 -9.02 -6.90 19.52
N ASN A 236 -10.15 -6.64 18.88
CA ASN A 236 -11.05 -7.65 18.36
C ASN A 236 -10.43 -8.38 17.16
N TYR A 237 -10.16 -9.67 17.34
CA TYR A 237 -9.54 -10.50 16.32
C TYR A 237 -10.37 -10.57 15.03
N ASP A 238 -11.69 -10.77 15.14
CA ASP A 238 -12.56 -10.97 13.97
C ASP A 238 -12.64 -9.68 13.14
N LEU A 239 -12.70 -8.52 13.78
CA LEU A 239 -12.67 -7.23 13.09
C LEU A 239 -11.31 -6.97 12.42
N ARG A 240 -10.20 -7.31 13.10
CA ARG A 240 -8.86 -7.26 12.49
C ARG A 240 -8.76 -8.17 11.27
N ALA A 241 -9.27 -9.39 11.38
CA ALA A 241 -9.24 -10.36 10.30
C ALA A 241 -10.03 -9.89 9.07
N ARG A 242 -11.24 -9.33 9.27
CA ARG A 242 -12.07 -8.76 8.18
C ARG A 242 -11.37 -7.64 7.46
N ILE A 243 -10.86 -6.65 8.20
CA ILE A 243 -10.16 -5.50 7.60
C ILE A 243 -8.86 -5.96 6.91
N MET A 244 -8.11 -6.90 7.48
CA MET A 244 -6.91 -7.45 6.86
C MET A 244 -7.23 -8.14 5.53
N TRP A 245 -8.27 -8.97 5.50
CA TRP A 245 -8.67 -9.65 4.27
C TRP A 245 -9.21 -8.69 3.22
N ALA A 246 -9.98 -7.67 3.62
CA ALA A 246 -10.44 -6.61 2.73
C ALA A 246 -9.26 -5.83 2.12
N ALA A 247 -8.26 -5.44 2.93
CA ALA A 247 -7.08 -4.71 2.47
C ALA A 247 -6.26 -5.52 1.45
N THR A 248 -6.05 -6.81 1.70
CA THR A 248 -5.36 -7.71 0.76
C THR A 248 -6.08 -7.77 -0.58
N ASN A 249 -7.42 -7.89 -0.58
CA ASN A 249 -8.21 -8.00 -1.81
C ASN A 249 -8.40 -6.66 -2.54
N ALA A 250 -8.18 -5.52 -1.88
CA ALA A 250 -8.28 -4.20 -2.51
C ALA A 250 -7.22 -4.00 -3.61
N LEU A 251 -6.05 -4.65 -3.51
CA LEU A 251 -4.94 -4.47 -4.47
C LEU A 251 -4.25 -5.79 -4.90
N ASN A 252 -4.96 -6.91 -4.91
CA ASN A 252 -4.43 -8.19 -5.42
C ASN A 252 -4.80 -8.49 -6.89
N GLY A 253 -5.42 -7.55 -7.58
CA GLY A 253 -5.86 -7.68 -8.96
C GLY A 253 -7.37 -7.81 -9.14
N LEU A 254 -8.13 -8.32 -8.16
CA LEU A 254 -9.59 -8.54 -8.27
C LEU A 254 -10.36 -7.30 -8.69
N THR A 255 -10.00 -6.13 -8.16
CA THR A 255 -10.64 -4.85 -8.45
C THR A 255 -10.27 -4.29 -9.84
N SER A 256 -9.25 -4.85 -10.50
CA SER A 256 -8.64 -4.29 -11.72
C SER A 256 -8.81 -5.15 -12.96
N TYR A 257 -9.12 -6.44 -12.84
CA TYR A 257 -9.26 -7.31 -14.00
C TYR A 257 -10.35 -6.86 -14.95
N GLY A 258 -10.03 -6.82 -16.24
CA GLY A 258 -10.93 -6.40 -17.30
C GLY A 258 -11.08 -4.88 -17.46
N ARG A 259 -10.30 -4.07 -16.71
CA ARG A 259 -10.16 -2.62 -16.92
C ARG A 259 -8.98 -2.31 -17.81
N VAL A 260 -8.96 -1.10 -18.38
CA VAL A 260 -7.79 -0.55 -19.10
C VAL A 260 -6.71 -0.19 -18.08
N SER A 261 -7.10 0.50 -16.99
CA SER A 261 -6.19 0.92 -15.91
C SER A 261 -6.98 1.34 -14.66
N GLY A 262 -6.31 1.45 -13.51
CA GLY A 262 -6.74 2.34 -12.41
C GLY A 262 -6.44 3.80 -12.74
N ASP A 263 -6.89 4.77 -11.91
CA ASP A 263 -6.58 6.19 -12.16
C ASP A 263 -5.23 6.62 -11.57
N TRP A 264 -4.99 6.38 -10.30
CA TRP A 264 -3.74 6.63 -9.55
C TRP A 264 -3.36 8.10 -9.35
N ALA A 265 -4.25 9.06 -9.70
CA ALA A 265 -4.00 10.47 -9.43
C ALA A 265 -3.90 10.77 -7.93
N VAL A 266 -4.80 10.21 -7.14
CA VAL A 266 -4.87 10.47 -5.70
C VAL A 266 -3.65 9.92 -4.99
N HIS A 267 -3.19 8.72 -5.34
CA HIS A 267 -1.92 8.18 -4.82
C HIS A 267 -0.74 9.06 -5.19
N GLY A 268 -0.66 9.53 -6.45
CA GLY A 268 0.39 10.43 -6.88
C GLY A 268 0.41 11.76 -6.10
N LEU A 269 -0.74 12.37 -5.89
CA LEU A 269 -0.89 13.60 -5.09
C LEU A 269 -0.54 13.34 -3.61
N GLY A 270 -0.99 12.23 -3.04
CA GLY A 270 -0.71 11.82 -1.66
C GLY A 270 0.77 11.52 -1.42
N HIS A 271 1.47 10.97 -2.43
CA HIS A 271 2.91 10.73 -2.37
C HIS A 271 3.70 12.02 -2.14
N VAL A 272 3.26 13.16 -2.67
CA VAL A 272 3.90 14.45 -2.44
C VAL A 272 3.82 14.87 -0.97
N LEU A 273 2.66 14.70 -0.33
CA LEU A 273 2.49 15.00 1.10
C LEU A 273 3.35 14.07 1.97
N SER A 274 3.40 12.78 1.61
CA SER A 274 4.26 11.81 2.32
C SER A 274 5.74 12.13 2.13
N PHE A 275 6.15 12.53 0.94
CA PHE A 275 7.53 12.88 0.63
C PHE A 275 8.00 14.13 1.39
N LEU A 276 7.20 15.22 1.34
CA LEU A 276 7.58 16.50 1.93
C LEU A 276 7.52 16.53 3.46
N TYR A 277 6.54 15.84 4.03
CA TYR A 277 6.18 15.99 5.45
C TYR A 277 6.17 14.69 6.25
N ASP A 278 6.64 13.62 5.63
CA ASP A 278 6.57 12.27 6.21
C ASP A 278 5.14 11.86 6.67
N THR A 279 4.13 12.47 6.02
CA THR A 279 2.72 12.18 6.30
C THR A 279 2.46 10.70 6.08
N PRO A 280 1.84 9.99 7.05
CA PRO A 280 1.43 8.59 6.85
C PRO A 280 0.58 8.44 5.60
N HIS A 281 0.84 7.38 4.81
CA HIS A 281 0.26 7.24 3.47
C HIS A 281 -1.26 7.35 3.45
N GLY A 282 -1.99 6.58 4.27
CA GLY A 282 -3.46 6.67 4.32
C GLY A 282 -3.97 8.05 4.77
N ALA A 283 -3.24 8.75 5.65
CA ALA A 283 -3.58 10.13 6.04
C ALA A 283 -3.46 11.09 4.86
N SER A 284 -2.43 10.94 4.01
CA SER A 284 -2.33 11.76 2.80
C SER A 284 -3.49 11.49 1.82
N LEU A 285 -3.92 10.24 1.70
CA LEU A 285 -5.01 9.84 0.82
C LEU A 285 -6.38 10.39 1.29
N SER A 286 -6.66 10.38 2.60
CA SER A 286 -7.93 10.93 3.13
C SER A 286 -8.04 12.44 2.95
N ILE A 287 -6.92 13.17 2.91
CA ILE A 287 -6.87 14.60 2.58
C ILE A 287 -7.13 14.82 1.09
N VAL A 288 -6.48 14.03 0.24
CA VAL A 288 -6.51 14.23 -1.22
C VAL A 288 -7.82 13.78 -1.85
N TYR A 289 -8.37 12.62 -1.45
CA TYR A 289 -9.53 12.03 -2.13
C TYR A 289 -10.74 12.98 -2.23
N PRO A 290 -11.21 13.61 -1.15
CA PRO A 290 -12.35 14.52 -1.24
C PRO A 290 -12.08 15.72 -2.14
N ALA A 291 -10.88 16.29 -2.09
CA ALA A 291 -10.47 17.41 -2.93
C ALA A 291 -10.41 17.03 -4.41
N TRP A 292 -9.84 15.87 -4.72
CA TRP A 292 -9.79 15.33 -6.07
C TRP A 292 -11.19 15.05 -6.63
N LEU A 293 -12.07 14.42 -5.84
CA LEU A 293 -13.45 14.15 -6.26
C LEU A 293 -14.23 15.43 -6.56
N LYS A 294 -14.05 16.51 -5.76
CA LYS A 294 -14.66 17.82 -6.03
C LYS A 294 -14.24 18.36 -7.40
N LYS A 295 -12.97 18.17 -7.79
CA LYS A 295 -12.47 18.58 -9.11
C LYS A 295 -12.99 17.66 -10.21
N ILE A 296 -12.95 16.34 -10.03
CA ILE A 296 -13.36 15.37 -11.04
C ILE A 296 -14.89 15.37 -11.26
N LYS A 297 -15.65 15.80 -10.29
CA LYS A 297 -17.10 15.99 -10.44
C LYS A 297 -17.47 16.83 -11.67
N GLU A 298 -16.64 17.80 -12.05
CA GLU A 298 -16.85 18.61 -13.25
C GLU A 298 -16.79 17.80 -14.54
N ARG A 299 -16.08 16.68 -14.53
CA ARG A 299 -15.81 15.82 -15.70
C ARG A 299 -16.66 14.56 -15.71
N ASN A 300 -16.96 13.99 -14.56
CA ASN A 300 -17.69 12.71 -14.45
C ASN A 300 -18.56 12.64 -13.17
N PRO A 301 -19.60 13.47 -13.05
CA PRO A 301 -20.48 13.45 -11.86
C PRO A 301 -21.24 12.14 -11.73
N ASP A 302 -21.62 11.50 -12.84
CA ASP A 302 -22.44 10.29 -12.83
C ASP A 302 -21.71 9.10 -12.19
N ARG A 303 -20.40 8.95 -12.45
CA ARG A 303 -19.61 7.87 -11.86
C ARG A 303 -19.43 8.04 -10.35
N ILE A 304 -19.37 9.29 -9.88
CA ILE A 304 -19.33 9.61 -8.44
C ILE A 304 -20.71 9.33 -7.80
N ALA A 305 -21.80 9.76 -8.45
CA ALA A 305 -23.15 9.48 -7.97
C ALA A 305 -23.45 7.97 -7.91
N GLN A 306 -23.05 7.22 -8.94
CA GLN A 306 -23.16 5.76 -8.97
C GLN A 306 -22.43 5.10 -7.78
N LEU A 307 -21.22 5.54 -7.44
CA LEU A 307 -20.50 5.08 -6.27
C LEU A 307 -21.30 5.33 -4.99
N GLY A 308 -21.82 6.55 -4.84
CA GLY A 308 -22.58 6.96 -3.66
C GLY A 308 -23.88 6.19 -3.50
N GLU A 309 -24.62 5.93 -4.60
CA GLU A 309 -25.80 5.08 -4.56
C GLU A 309 -25.47 3.69 -4.01
N LYS A 310 -24.36 3.09 -4.47
CA LYS A 310 -23.96 1.72 -4.08
C LYS A 310 -23.46 1.62 -2.64
N LEU A 311 -22.76 2.65 -2.15
CA LEU A 311 -22.06 2.60 -0.85
C LEU A 311 -22.81 3.31 0.28
N PHE A 312 -23.50 4.43 -0.02
CA PHE A 312 -24.02 5.35 0.99
C PHE A 312 -25.51 5.65 0.81
N ASN A 313 -26.19 5.08 -0.18
CA ASN A 313 -27.51 5.48 -0.62
C ASN A 313 -27.60 6.99 -0.94
N SER A 314 -26.50 7.56 -1.42
CA SER A 314 -26.43 8.97 -1.81
C SER A 314 -27.11 9.21 -3.15
N LYS A 315 -27.75 10.37 -3.31
CA LYS A 315 -28.55 10.67 -4.52
C LYS A 315 -27.75 11.30 -5.65
N ASP A 316 -26.60 11.92 -5.33
CA ASP A 316 -25.80 12.69 -6.28
C ASP A 316 -24.31 12.68 -5.88
N ALA A 317 -23.49 13.31 -6.74
CA ALA A 317 -22.04 13.37 -6.53
C ALA A 317 -21.64 14.17 -5.28
N ASP A 318 -22.33 15.27 -4.97
CA ASP A 318 -22.03 16.10 -3.79
C ASP A 318 -22.32 15.35 -2.49
N ALA A 319 -23.50 14.71 -2.40
CA ALA A 319 -23.85 13.86 -1.27
C ALA A 319 -22.85 12.68 -1.10
N THR A 320 -22.37 12.12 -2.20
CA THR A 320 -21.35 11.07 -2.18
C THR A 320 -20.04 11.55 -1.59
N ILE A 321 -19.54 12.71 -2.04
CA ILE A 321 -18.29 13.30 -1.53
C ILE A 321 -18.39 13.59 -0.04
N ILE A 322 -19.53 14.17 0.42
CA ILE A 322 -19.79 14.44 1.82
C ILE A 322 -19.82 13.13 2.64
N SER A 323 -20.45 12.09 2.11
CA SER A 323 -20.51 10.78 2.78
C SER A 323 -19.13 10.16 2.96
N LEU A 324 -18.26 10.26 1.93
CA LEU A 324 -16.87 9.79 2.02
C LEU A 324 -16.06 10.61 3.02
N GLU A 325 -16.17 11.95 3.02
CA GLU A 325 -15.54 12.81 4.04
C GLU A 325 -15.97 12.41 5.46
N ASN A 326 -17.27 12.18 5.66
CA ASN A 326 -17.81 11.79 6.97
C ASN A 326 -17.31 10.40 7.38
N PHE A 327 -17.17 9.47 6.44
CA PHE A 327 -16.59 8.15 6.71
C PHE A 327 -15.13 8.29 7.18
N PHE A 328 -14.29 9.03 6.47
CA PHE A 328 -12.89 9.25 6.89
C PHE A 328 -12.79 9.94 8.25
N LYS A 329 -13.63 10.95 8.51
CA LYS A 329 -13.72 11.59 9.83
C LYS A 329 -14.14 10.60 10.93
N SER A 330 -15.06 9.70 10.65
CA SER A 330 -15.52 8.70 11.63
C SER A 330 -14.43 7.73 12.07
N LEU A 331 -13.40 7.54 11.23
CA LEU A 331 -12.19 6.79 11.54
C LEU A 331 -11.15 7.63 12.29
N GLY A 332 -11.33 8.95 12.40
CA GLY A 332 -10.33 9.87 12.94
C GLY A 332 -9.18 10.18 11.97
N SER A 333 -9.40 9.99 10.67
CA SER A 333 -8.40 10.32 9.64
C SER A 333 -8.56 11.78 9.18
N PRO A 334 -7.46 12.54 8.97
CA PRO A 334 -7.53 13.93 8.54
C PRO A 334 -8.11 14.03 7.13
N ILE A 335 -8.89 15.09 6.87
CA ILE A 335 -9.47 15.37 5.55
C ILE A 335 -9.06 16.74 4.98
N ARG A 336 -8.21 17.47 5.72
CA ARG A 336 -7.68 18.78 5.33
C ARG A 336 -6.20 18.89 5.72
N LEU A 337 -5.46 19.72 4.99
CA LEU A 337 -4.05 20.02 5.28
C LEU A 337 -3.86 20.64 6.67
N SER A 338 -4.82 21.45 7.13
CA SER A 338 -4.76 22.07 8.46
C SER A 338 -4.74 21.05 9.60
N GLU A 339 -5.33 19.87 9.41
CA GLU A 339 -5.37 18.80 10.41
C GLU A 339 -4.02 18.06 10.57
N ILE A 340 -3.10 18.29 9.63
CA ILE A 340 -1.70 17.84 9.71
C ILE A 340 -0.72 19.03 9.92
N GLY A 341 -1.25 20.20 10.36
CA GLY A 341 -0.45 21.40 10.64
C GLY A 341 0.08 22.10 9.40
N LYS A 342 -0.54 21.91 8.24
CA LYS A 342 -0.18 22.53 6.97
C LYS A 342 -1.25 23.51 6.49
N GLY A 343 -0.86 24.53 5.73
CA GLY A 343 -1.79 25.58 5.32
C GLY A 343 -1.32 26.39 4.11
N LYS A 344 -1.82 27.63 4.00
CA LYS A 344 -1.55 28.48 2.84
C LYS A 344 -0.06 28.71 2.56
N GLY A 345 0.78 28.73 3.60
CA GLY A 345 2.22 28.93 3.45
C GLY A 345 2.97 27.75 2.82
N ASP A 346 2.37 26.55 2.83
CA ASP A 346 2.98 25.33 2.31
C ASP A 346 2.60 25.06 0.83
N LEU A 347 1.60 25.79 0.28
CA LEU A 347 1.01 25.47 -1.02
C LEU A 347 1.99 25.60 -2.18
N GLU A 348 2.88 26.58 -2.16
CA GLU A 348 3.86 26.79 -3.23
C GLU A 348 4.82 25.62 -3.35
N GLU A 349 5.33 25.12 -2.23
CA GLU A 349 6.23 23.99 -2.19
C GLU A 349 5.52 22.68 -2.60
N ILE A 350 4.30 22.45 -2.09
CA ILE A 350 3.51 21.26 -2.47
C ILE A 350 3.26 21.27 -3.98
N LEU A 351 2.82 22.40 -4.55
CA LEU A 351 2.57 22.54 -5.98
C LEU A 351 3.85 22.35 -6.82
N ARG A 352 4.98 22.89 -6.36
CA ARG A 352 6.28 22.71 -7.01
C ARG A 352 6.63 21.23 -7.15
N VAL A 353 6.49 20.45 -6.07
CA VAL A 353 6.80 19.02 -6.09
C VAL A 353 5.76 18.23 -6.88
N MET A 354 4.47 18.59 -6.83
CA MET A 354 3.43 18.00 -7.70
C MET A 354 3.77 18.21 -9.19
N ASN A 355 4.26 19.39 -9.55
CA ASN A 355 4.64 19.74 -10.92
C ASN A 355 5.95 19.07 -11.35
N HIS A 356 6.95 19.03 -10.45
CA HIS A 356 8.22 18.33 -10.67
C HIS A 356 7.98 16.85 -11.01
N ASN A 357 7.13 16.17 -10.22
CA ASN A 357 6.76 14.78 -10.42
C ASN A 357 5.68 14.57 -11.51
N ARG A 358 5.19 15.64 -12.15
CA ARG A 358 4.14 15.59 -13.18
C ARG A 358 2.95 14.74 -12.77
N VAL A 359 2.53 14.89 -11.51
CA VAL A 359 1.44 14.06 -10.93
C VAL A 359 0.18 14.17 -11.78
N SER A 360 -0.35 13.03 -12.18
CA SER A 360 -1.54 12.95 -13.04
C SER A 360 -2.20 11.58 -12.95
N GLY A 361 -3.51 11.52 -13.17
CA GLY A 361 -4.22 10.25 -13.29
C GLY A 361 -3.97 9.57 -14.63
N MET A 362 -4.18 8.26 -14.68
CA MET A 362 -4.14 7.53 -15.95
C MET A 362 -5.41 7.77 -16.75
N ASN A 363 -6.57 7.83 -16.10
CA ASN A 363 -7.86 8.13 -16.70
C ASN A 363 -8.18 9.64 -16.64
N PHE A 364 -8.08 10.26 -15.47
CA PHE A 364 -8.33 11.69 -15.29
C PHE A 364 -7.01 12.46 -15.32
N LYS A 365 -6.59 12.86 -16.53
CA LYS A 365 -5.37 13.63 -16.70
C LYS A 365 -5.46 14.97 -15.98
N LEU A 366 -4.40 15.32 -15.24
CA LEU A 366 -4.28 16.58 -14.50
C LEU A 366 -3.19 17.45 -15.12
N ASN A 367 -3.54 18.67 -15.49
CA ASN A 367 -2.58 19.70 -15.83
C ASN A 367 -2.14 20.49 -14.57
N GLU A 368 -1.37 21.55 -14.72
CA GLU A 368 -0.88 22.35 -13.59
C GLU A 368 -2.03 23.09 -12.88
N ASP A 369 -2.99 23.64 -13.63
CA ASP A 369 -4.15 24.32 -13.04
C ASP A 369 -5.02 23.35 -12.27
N ASP A 370 -5.28 22.14 -12.78
CA ASP A 370 -6.00 21.10 -12.06
C ASP A 370 -5.33 20.76 -10.72
N ARG A 371 -3.98 20.59 -10.70
CA ARG A 371 -3.22 20.33 -9.46
C ARG A 371 -3.35 21.47 -8.47
N LYS A 372 -3.26 22.73 -8.94
CA LYS A 372 -3.43 23.91 -8.12
C LYS A 372 -4.84 24.01 -7.51
N GLU A 373 -5.88 23.76 -8.31
CA GLU A 373 -7.25 23.77 -7.83
C GLU A 373 -7.51 22.66 -6.80
N ILE A 374 -7.05 21.41 -7.06
CA ILE A 374 -7.15 20.31 -6.10
C ILE A 374 -6.45 20.69 -4.79
N LEU A 375 -5.24 21.26 -4.87
CA LEU A 375 -4.48 21.68 -3.69
C LEU A 375 -5.24 22.75 -2.87
N MET A 376 -5.91 23.70 -3.52
CA MET A 376 -6.75 24.70 -2.86
C MET A 376 -7.96 24.07 -2.16
N LEU A 377 -8.49 22.96 -2.68
CA LEU A 377 -9.60 22.22 -2.09
C LEU A 377 -9.20 21.34 -0.89
N MET A 378 -7.89 21.17 -0.64
CA MET A 378 -7.37 20.44 0.52
C MET A 378 -7.26 21.31 1.80
N ILE A 379 -7.43 22.65 1.71
CA ILE A 379 -7.34 23.58 2.86
C ILE A 379 -8.56 23.52 3.75
#